data_731aae1252eb019f1688a00eb4161320
#
_entry.id   731aae1252eb019f1688a00eb4161320
#
_cell.length_a   1.000
_cell.length_b   1.000
_cell.length_c   1.000
_cell.angle_alpha   90.00
_cell.angle_beta   90.00
_cell.angle_gamma   90.00
#
_symmetry.space_group_name_H-M   'P 1'
#
loop_
_entity.id
_entity.type
_entity.pdbx_description
1 polymer ?
#
loop_
_entity_poly.entity_id
_entity_poly.type
_entity_poly.pdbx_seq_one_letter_code
_entity_poly.pdbx_strand_id
1 'polypeptide(L)'
;MRRSSWLLVAAPVLALACNKGGDRAAGTPGADTATATAPAGPGAIVTVFYNTPKDTAAFEKYYSSTHVPLVVANQGEIGFKRADLTKFSSNLDGKKPTFYRQAELYFDSMDSLQKGVATPGFKKVADDLSNFASGGLIGMVATTTNDHSIGPDQPGAIVTVIYKAPKDTAAFEKYYAEKHIPLVVASQPQVGFTRAELTRFNANLDGSKPDRYRQAELYFPSIDAVKKGIATPAFKKVGDDLGNFASGGLDALIGVETK
;
A
#
# COMPACT_ATOMS: atom_id res chain seq x y z
N MET A 1 -5.56 -15.00 -30.11
CA MET A 1 -5.68 -13.57 -29.79
C MET A 1 -6.95 -13.35 -29.01
N ARG A 2 -6.88 -13.27 -27.69
CA ARG A 2 -8.02 -12.93 -26.85
C ARG A 2 -7.84 -11.49 -26.39
N ARG A 3 -8.71 -10.62 -26.87
CA ARG A 3 -8.80 -9.21 -26.42
C ARG A 3 -9.54 -9.23 -25.07
N SER A 4 -8.85 -8.86 -24.01
CA SER A 4 -9.50 -8.63 -22.71
C SER A 4 -10.16 -7.26 -22.75
N SER A 5 -11.49 -7.26 -22.88
CA SER A 5 -12.29 -6.05 -22.77
C SER A 5 -12.50 -5.72 -21.30
N TRP A 6 -12.00 -4.61 -20.86
CA TRP A 6 -12.28 -4.03 -19.55
C TRP A 6 -13.64 -3.35 -19.60
N LEU A 7 -14.67 -4.03 -19.10
CA LEU A 7 -16.01 -3.45 -18.93
C LEU A 7 -16.07 -2.71 -17.59
N LEU A 8 -16.23 -1.40 -17.67
CA LEU A 8 -16.61 -0.53 -16.56
C LEU A 8 -18.02 -0.87 -16.12
N VAL A 9 -18.18 -1.44 -14.92
CA VAL A 9 -19.47 -1.59 -14.26
C VAL A 9 -19.65 -0.42 -13.30
N ALA A 10 -20.54 0.50 -13.66
CA ALA A 10 -21.03 1.54 -12.76
C ALA A 10 -21.97 0.90 -11.73
N ALA A 11 -21.65 0.95 -10.46
CA ALA A 11 -22.53 0.53 -9.38
C ALA A 11 -23.44 1.68 -8.93
N PRO A 12 -24.69 1.39 -8.51
CA PRO A 12 -25.67 2.43 -8.16
C PRO A 12 -25.39 3.01 -6.77
N VAL A 13 -25.54 4.34 -6.69
CA VAL A 13 -25.47 5.15 -5.46
C VAL A 13 -26.72 4.87 -4.62
N LEU A 14 -26.56 4.37 -3.40
CA LEU A 14 -27.64 4.36 -2.40
C LEU A 14 -27.62 5.70 -1.65
N ALA A 15 -28.70 6.48 -1.86
CA ALA A 15 -28.96 7.71 -1.13
C ALA A 15 -29.56 7.38 0.25
N LEU A 16 -28.94 7.84 1.34
CA LEU A 16 -29.57 7.88 2.68
C LEU A 16 -29.97 9.31 3.02
N ALA A 17 -31.24 9.43 3.40
CA ALA A 17 -31.93 10.68 3.64
C ALA A 17 -31.52 11.38 4.94
N CYS A 18 -31.47 12.72 4.86
CA CYS A 18 -31.31 13.63 6.00
C CYS A 18 -32.58 13.69 6.86
N ASN A 19 -32.42 13.74 8.18
CA ASN A 19 -33.45 14.21 9.09
C ASN A 19 -33.05 15.55 9.70
N LYS A 20 -33.97 16.53 9.62
CA LYS A 20 -33.88 17.89 10.15
C LYS A 20 -34.45 17.97 11.56
N GLY A 21 -33.79 18.70 12.44
CA GLY A 21 -34.40 19.18 13.69
C GLY A 21 -33.57 20.37 14.21
N GLY A 22 -34.21 21.56 14.22
CA GLY A 22 -33.63 22.84 14.59
C GLY A 22 -33.62 23.07 16.09
N ASP A 23 -32.83 24.03 16.57
CA ASP A 23 -33.30 25.31 17.13
C ASP A 23 -32.12 26.21 17.54
N ARG A 24 -32.36 27.49 17.45
CA ARG A 24 -31.44 28.61 17.70
C ARG A 24 -31.21 28.86 19.19
N ALA A 25 -30.00 29.25 19.55
CA ALA A 25 -29.76 30.29 20.58
C ALA A 25 -28.46 31.04 20.27
N ALA A 26 -28.54 32.37 20.33
CA ALA A 26 -27.45 33.32 20.10
C ALA A 26 -26.60 33.52 21.37
N GLY A 27 -25.30 33.81 21.20
CA GLY A 27 -24.53 34.39 22.31
C GLY A 27 -23.01 34.36 22.16
N THR A 28 -22.44 35.52 21.79
CA THR A 28 -21.14 36.13 22.16
C THR A 28 -19.83 35.62 21.57
N PRO A 29 -18.94 36.50 21.06
CA PRO A 29 -17.65 36.17 20.45
C PRO A 29 -16.55 36.14 21.52
N GLY A 30 -15.68 35.16 21.41
CA GLY A 30 -14.47 35.14 22.22
C GLY A 30 -13.72 33.84 22.15
N ALA A 31 -12.47 33.98 21.75
CA ALA A 31 -11.39 33.01 21.78
C ALA A 31 -11.18 32.19 20.48
N ASP A 32 -10.09 32.58 19.81
CA ASP A 32 -9.39 31.76 18.83
C ASP A 32 -9.01 30.39 19.44
N THR A 33 -9.92 29.45 19.36
CA THR A 33 -9.60 28.06 19.53
C THR A 33 -9.08 27.57 18.19
N ALA A 34 -7.76 27.38 18.07
CA ALA A 34 -7.16 26.57 17.04
C ALA A 34 -8.00 25.29 16.92
N THR A 35 -8.75 25.20 15.83
CA THR A 35 -9.52 24.00 15.49
C THR A 35 -8.49 22.89 15.33
N ALA A 36 -8.34 22.05 16.34
CA ALA A 36 -7.62 20.82 16.22
C ALA A 36 -8.30 20.06 15.07
N THR A 37 -7.63 20.00 13.93
CA THR A 37 -8.07 19.21 12.79
C THR A 37 -8.27 17.80 13.32
N ALA A 38 -9.49 17.28 13.26
CA ALA A 38 -9.78 15.90 13.59
C ALA A 38 -8.75 15.04 12.84
N PRO A 39 -8.19 13.98 13.46
CA PRO A 39 -7.23 13.13 12.78
C PRO A 39 -7.86 12.69 11.47
N ALA A 40 -7.18 12.94 10.37
CA ALA A 40 -7.61 12.46 9.06
C ALA A 40 -7.90 10.97 9.20
N GLY A 41 -9.06 10.53 8.73
CA GLY A 41 -9.40 9.10 8.70
C GLY A 41 -8.30 8.29 7.99
N PRO A 42 -8.33 6.97 8.07
CA PRO A 42 -7.30 6.15 7.45
C PRO A 42 -7.16 6.54 5.98
N GLY A 43 -5.93 6.81 5.54
CA GLY A 43 -5.61 7.10 4.16
C GLY A 43 -5.94 5.92 3.26
N ALA A 44 -6.05 6.16 1.97
CA ALA A 44 -6.28 5.12 0.98
C ALA A 44 -5.13 5.04 -0.01
N ILE A 45 -4.87 3.86 -0.54
CA ILE A 45 -3.74 3.60 -1.43
C ILE A 45 -4.23 2.81 -2.65
N VAL A 46 -3.78 3.22 -3.83
CA VAL A 46 -3.74 2.33 -5.00
C VAL A 46 -2.38 1.67 -5.01
N THR A 47 -2.34 0.36 -4.83
CA THR A 47 -1.11 -0.45 -4.88
C THR A 47 -1.08 -1.26 -6.17
N VAL A 48 0.02 -1.19 -6.90
CA VAL A 48 0.26 -1.97 -8.13
C VAL A 48 1.51 -2.81 -7.96
N PHE A 49 1.35 -4.14 -8.02
CA PHE A 49 2.47 -5.08 -8.09
C PHE A 49 2.72 -5.50 -9.53
N TYR A 50 3.91 -5.29 -10.02
CA TYR A 50 4.35 -5.74 -11.34
C TYR A 50 5.04 -7.09 -11.23
N ASN A 51 4.62 -8.05 -12.02
CA ASN A 51 5.36 -9.30 -12.19
C ASN A 51 6.64 -9.06 -13.00
N THR A 52 7.59 -10.00 -12.93
CA THR A 52 8.82 -9.89 -13.72
C THR A 52 8.48 -9.78 -15.21
N PRO A 53 8.88 -8.68 -15.88
CA PRO A 53 8.63 -8.50 -17.31
C PRO A 53 9.53 -9.44 -18.13
N LYS A 54 9.16 -9.62 -19.40
CA LYS A 54 9.98 -10.42 -20.35
C LYS A 54 11.35 -9.81 -20.59
N ASP A 55 11.42 -8.49 -20.66
CA ASP A 55 12.64 -7.70 -20.76
C ASP A 55 12.67 -6.63 -19.68
N THR A 56 13.52 -6.85 -18.68
CA THR A 56 13.66 -5.94 -17.54
C THR A 56 14.33 -4.63 -17.91
N ALA A 57 15.23 -4.62 -18.90
CA ALA A 57 15.91 -3.40 -19.33
C ALA A 57 14.95 -2.47 -20.10
N ALA A 58 14.16 -3.05 -21.02
CA ALA A 58 13.11 -2.31 -21.72
C ALA A 58 12.04 -1.79 -20.76
N PHE A 59 11.63 -2.61 -19.79
CA PHE A 59 10.70 -2.20 -18.74
C PHE A 59 11.22 -0.99 -17.97
N GLU A 60 12.44 -1.06 -17.40
CA GLU A 60 13.01 0.02 -16.59
C GLU A 60 13.16 1.32 -17.39
N LYS A 61 13.60 1.21 -18.64
CA LYS A 61 13.72 2.36 -19.52
C LYS A 61 12.37 3.03 -19.73
N TYR A 62 11.34 2.27 -20.11
CA TYR A 62 10.00 2.82 -20.35
C TYR A 62 9.37 3.35 -19.07
N TYR A 63 9.47 2.59 -17.98
CA TYR A 63 8.93 2.94 -16.67
C TYR A 63 9.46 4.31 -16.21
N SER A 64 10.78 4.50 -16.22
CA SER A 64 11.40 5.74 -15.75
C SER A 64 11.25 6.91 -16.71
N SER A 65 11.35 6.69 -18.05
CA SER A 65 11.34 7.78 -19.03
C SER A 65 9.97 8.16 -19.56
N THR A 66 8.95 7.31 -19.37
CA THR A 66 7.62 7.51 -19.96
C THR A 66 6.50 7.35 -18.94
N HIS A 67 6.41 6.19 -18.26
CA HIS A 67 5.29 5.91 -17.37
C HIS A 67 5.28 6.78 -16.12
N VAL A 68 6.38 6.85 -15.38
CA VAL A 68 6.47 7.70 -14.16
C VAL A 68 6.22 9.18 -14.49
N PRO A 69 6.82 9.78 -15.52
CA PRO A 69 6.47 11.13 -15.94
C PRO A 69 4.99 11.30 -16.29
N LEU A 70 4.36 10.30 -16.94
CA LEU A 70 2.93 10.32 -17.24
C LEU A 70 2.08 10.32 -15.95
N VAL A 71 2.43 9.50 -14.95
CA VAL A 71 1.76 9.49 -13.64
C VAL A 71 1.86 10.85 -12.97
N VAL A 72 3.08 11.43 -12.91
CA VAL A 72 3.33 12.74 -12.30
C VAL A 72 2.56 13.85 -13.03
N ALA A 73 2.52 13.84 -14.36
CA ALA A 73 1.78 14.84 -15.14
C ALA A 73 0.26 14.81 -14.89
N ASN A 74 -0.28 13.67 -14.45
CA ASN A 74 -1.71 13.52 -14.15
C ASN A 74 -1.99 13.56 -12.64
N GLN A 75 -1.00 13.80 -11.76
CA GLN A 75 -1.16 13.82 -10.32
C GLN A 75 -2.26 14.78 -9.85
N GLY A 76 -2.30 15.99 -10.39
CA GLY A 76 -3.29 17.00 -9.99
C GLY A 76 -4.73 16.59 -10.32
N GLU A 77 -4.96 15.89 -11.44
CA GLU A 77 -6.27 15.39 -11.84
C GLU A 77 -6.65 14.14 -11.04
N ILE A 78 -5.71 13.22 -10.84
CA ILE A 78 -5.92 11.98 -10.08
C ILE A 78 -6.08 12.29 -8.59
N GLY A 79 -5.34 13.27 -8.06
CA GLY A 79 -5.47 13.76 -6.68
C GLY A 79 -4.70 12.98 -5.64
N PHE A 80 -3.75 12.10 -6.02
CA PHE A 80 -2.87 11.47 -5.03
C PHE A 80 -1.85 12.46 -4.48
N LYS A 81 -1.44 12.26 -3.22
CA LYS A 81 -0.55 13.16 -2.47
C LYS A 81 0.92 12.74 -2.56
N ARG A 82 1.16 11.45 -2.55
CA ARG A 82 2.48 10.83 -2.57
C ARG A 82 2.45 9.61 -3.48
N ALA A 83 3.58 9.31 -4.08
CA ALA A 83 3.81 8.05 -4.79
C ALA A 83 5.10 7.42 -4.26
N ASP A 84 5.03 6.16 -3.85
CA ASP A 84 6.19 5.38 -3.46
C ASP A 84 6.43 4.29 -4.50
N LEU A 85 7.68 4.18 -4.93
CA LEU A 85 8.09 3.26 -5.99
C LEU A 85 9.17 2.33 -5.45
N THR A 86 8.88 1.04 -5.40
CA THR A 86 9.82 0.04 -4.87
C THR A 86 10.25 -0.92 -5.97
N LYS A 87 11.56 -1.19 -6.04
CA LYS A 87 12.13 -2.27 -6.86
C LYS A 87 12.59 -3.41 -5.97
N PHE A 88 12.00 -4.58 -6.16
CA PHE A 88 12.37 -5.76 -5.39
C PHE A 88 13.62 -6.44 -5.96
N SER A 89 14.53 -6.82 -5.08
CA SER A 89 15.79 -7.49 -5.42
C SER A 89 15.76 -8.99 -5.18
N SER A 90 15.07 -9.42 -4.12
CA SER A 90 14.94 -10.84 -3.75
C SER A 90 13.73 -11.06 -2.84
N ASN A 91 13.36 -12.32 -2.67
CA ASN A 91 12.60 -12.75 -1.50
C ASN A 91 13.52 -12.80 -0.27
N LEU A 92 12.94 -12.84 0.94
CA LEU A 92 13.73 -12.97 2.19
C LEU A 92 14.57 -14.26 2.25
N ASP A 93 14.15 -15.32 1.54
CA ASP A 93 14.89 -16.59 1.42
C ASP A 93 16.04 -16.53 0.39
N GLY A 94 16.31 -15.37 -0.18
CA GLY A 94 17.36 -15.14 -1.18
C GLY A 94 16.99 -15.54 -2.61
N LYS A 95 15.80 -16.11 -2.83
CA LYS A 95 15.34 -16.47 -4.17
C LYS A 95 14.89 -15.25 -4.97
N LYS A 96 14.64 -15.45 -6.26
CA LYS A 96 14.08 -14.42 -7.15
C LYS A 96 12.78 -13.88 -6.54
N PRO A 97 12.58 -12.55 -6.57
CA PRO A 97 11.41 -11.96 -5.95
C PRO A 97 10.12 -12.38 -6.65
N THR A 98 9.06 -12.57 -5.86
CA THR A 98 7.70 -12.89 -6.36
C THR A 98 7.17 -11.78 -7.25
N PHE A 99 7.44 -10.53 -6.89
CA PHE A 99 7.12 -9.35 -7.68
C PHE A 99 8.40 -8.62 -8.07
N TYR A 100 8.36 -7.94 -9.21
CA TYR A 100 9.49 -7.18 -9.73
C TYR A 100 9.54 -5.75 -9.21
N ARG A 101 8.38 -5.06 -9.22
CA ARG A 101 8.19 -3.70 -8.69
C ARG A 101 6.86 -3.57 -7.98
N GLN A 102 6.80 -2.56 -7.14
CA GLN A 102 5.58 -2.03 -6.54
C GLN A 102 5.51 -0.54 -6.82
N ALA A 103 4.29 -0.05 -7.03
CA ALA A 103 3.97 1.37 -7.03
C ALA A 103 2.76 1.61 -6.13
N GLU A 104 2.83 2.63 -5.30
CA GLU A 104 1.77 3.02 -4.38
C GLU A 104 1.43 4.48 -4.56
N LEU A 105 0.15 4.77 -4.78
CA LEU A 105 -0.38 6.13 -4.86
C LEU A 105 -1.25 6.39 -3.62
N TYR A 106 -0.87 7.35 -2.81
CA TYR A 106 -1.49 7.66 -1.53
C TYR A 106 -2.50 8.78 -1.66
N PHE A 107 -3.69 8.57 -1.09
CA PHE A 107 -4.81 9.51 -1.07
C PHE A 107 -5.23 9.81 0.36
N ASP A 108 -5.78 11.00 0.60
CA ASP A 108 -6.24 11.41 1.93
C ASP A 108 -7.37 10.54 2.48
N SER A 109 -8.17 9.92 1.60
CA SER A 109 -9.32 9.09 1.96
C SER A 109 -9.73 8.13 0.85
N MET A 110 -10.57 7.16 1.17
CA MET A 110 -11.18 6.28 0.18
C MET A 110 -12.05 7.04 -0.84
N ASP A 111 -12.74 8.10 -0.41
CA ASP A 111 -13.55 8.93 -1.30
C ASP A 111 -12.67 9.68 -2.33
N SER A 112 -11.52 10.22 -1.89
CA SER A 112 -10.57 10.86 -2.82
C SER A 112 -9.96 9.85 -3.78
N LEU A 113 -9.65 8.64 -3.32
CA LEU A 113 -9.16 7.57 -4.17
C LEU A 113 -10.21 7.19 -5.23
N GLN A 114 -11.47 6.95 -4.82
CA GLN A 114 -12.55 6.57 -5.73
C GLN A 114 -12.80 7.64 -6.81
N LYS A 115 -12.75 8.92 -6.43
CA LYS A 115 -12.81 10.04 -7.39
C LYS A 115 -11.61 10.04 -8.33
N GLY A 116 -10.42 9.84 -7.79
CA GLY A 116 -9.17 9.84 -8.55
C GLY A 116 -9.11 8.75 -9.62
N VAL A 117 -9.46 7.50 -9.26
CA VAL A 117 -9.44 6.38 -10.21
C VAL A 117 -10.53 6.46 -11.29
N ALA A 118 -11.55 7.30 -11.10
CA ALA A 118 -12.59 7.56 -12.09
C ALA A 118 -12.22 8.65 -13.12
N THR A 119 -11.08 9.31 -12.95
CA THR A 119 -10.64 10.42 -13.83
C THR A 119 -10.11 9.92 -15.17
N PRO A 120 -10.23 10.74 -16.25
CA PRO A 120 -9.53 10.47 -17.51
C PRO A 120 -8.02 10.36 -17.35
N GLY A 121 -7.42 11.13 -16.45
CA GLY A 121 -5.99 11.06 -16.13
C GLY A 121 -5.58 9.69 -15.60
N PHE A 122 -6.34 9.11 -14.66
CA PHE A 122 -6.06 7.75 -14.19
C PHE A 122 -6.25 6.70 -15.30
N LYS A 123 -7.32 6.85 -16.11
CA LYS A 123 -7.51 5.96 -17.26
C LYS A 123 -6.33 6.00 -18.21
N LYS A 124 -5.81 7.18 -18.52
CA LYS A 124 -4.64 7.34 -19.41
C LYS A 124 -3.40 6.63 -18.84
N VAL A 125 -3.16 6.74 -17.53
CA VAL A 125 -2.07 6.04 -16.82
C VAL A 125 -2.30 4.53 -16.86
N ALA A 126 -3.52 4.07 -16.63
CA ALA A 126 -3.86 2.64 -16.65
C ALA A 126 -3.73 2.02 -18.06
N ASP A 127 -4.16 2.72 -19.10
CA ASP A 127 -4.04 2.26 -20.49
C ASP A 127 -2.57 2.09 -20.90
N ASP A 128 -1.67 2.96 -20.39
CA ASP A 128 -0.24 2.93 -20.68
C ASP A 128 0.47 1.66 -20.14
N LEU A 129 -0.07 1.01 -19.10
CA LEU A 129 0.49 -0.20 -18.51
C LEU A 129 0.70 -1.32 -19.54
N SER A 130 -0.15 -1.41 -20.54
CA SER A 130 -0.06 -2.41 -21.61
C SER A 130 1.19 -2.29 -22.47
N ASN A 131 1.83 -1.12 -22.49
CA ASN A 131 3.00 -0.83 -23.31
C ASN A 131 4.30 -1.45 -22.75
N PHE A 132 4.35 -1.71 -21.42
CA PHE A 132 5.59 -2.15 -20.79
C PHE A 132 5.42 -3.30 -19.76
N ALA A 133 4.28 -3.43 -19.11
CA ALA A 133 4.04 -4.42 -18.06
C ALA A 133 3.81 -5.84 -18.63
N SER A 134 4.74 -6.33 -19.47
CA SER A 134 4.61 -7.58 -20.23
C SER A 134 4.57 -8.85 -19.36
N GLY A 135 4.94 -8.78 -18.08
CA GLY A 135 4.81 -9.84 -17.10
C GLY A 135 3.41 -9.90 -16.45
N GLY A 136 2.57 -8.90 -16.72
CA GLY A 136 1.31 -8.68 -16.02
C GLY A 136 1.50 -7.95 -14.69
N LEU A 137 0.39 -7.62 -14.06
CA LEU A 137 0.36 -6.88 -12.79
C LEU A 137 -0.90 -7.24 -11.99
N ILE A 138 -0.88 -6.85 -10.71
CA ILE A 138 -2.03 -6.88 -9.82
C ILE A 138 -2.21 -5.45 -9.29
N GLY A 139 -3.37 -4.85 -9.53
CA GLY A 139 -3.73 -3.55 -8.98
C GLY A 139 -4.79 -3.69 -7.90
N MET A 140 -4.58 -3.06 -6.76
CA MET A 140 -5.45 -3.16 -5.60
C MET A 140 -5.74 -1.80 -4.98
N VAL A 141 -6.89 -1.72 -4.33
CA VAL A 141 -7.29 -0.61 -3.47
C VAL A 141 -7.10 -1.05 -2.02
N ALA A 142 -6.43 -0.23 -1.25
CA ALA A 142 -6.07 -0.51 0.13
C ALA A 142 -6.40 0.66 1.06
N THR A 143 -6.42 0.37 2.35
CA THR A 143 -6.52 1.36 3.43
C THR A 143 -5.26 1.26 4.28
N THR A 144 -4.65 2.39 4.60
CA THR A 144 -3.60 2.42 5.64
C THR A 144 -4.24 2.17 6.99
N THR A 145 -3.64 1.27 7.75
CA THR A 145 -4.06 1.00 9.13
C THR A 145 -3.00 1.49 10.11
N ASN A 146 -2.29 2.53 9.71
CA ASN A 146 -1.06 2.97 10.33
C ASN A 146 -1.27 3.77 11.58
N ASP A 147 -0.86 3.18 12.67
CA ASP A 147 -0.60 3.90 13.91
C ASP A 147 0.88 3.82 14.34
N HIS A 148 1.77 3.31 13.46
CA HIS A 148 3.15 2.97 13.86
C HIS A 148 4.25 3.54 12.95
N SER A 149 4.00 4.68 12.27
CA SER A 149 5.06 5.41 11.58
C SER A 149 6.04 5.99 12.60
N ILE A 150 7.22 5.41 12.69
CA ILE A 150 8.31 5.86 13.57
C ILE A 150 9.42 6.43 12.67
N GLY A 151 9.60 7.75 12.71
CA GLY A 151 10.71 8.41 12.03
C GLY A 151 10.37 9.09 10.70
N PRO A 152 11.31 9.86 10.16
CA PRO A 152 11.13 10.60 8.91
C PRO A 152 11.09 9.67 7.71
N ASP A 153 10.37 10.09 6.69
CA ASP A 153 10.33 9.45 5.38
C ASP A 153 11.68 9.65 4.68
N GLN A 154 12.49 8.60 4.65
CA GLN A 154 13.80 8.61 4.01
C GLN A 154 13.83 7.49 2.97
N PRO A 155 14.19 7.79 1.71
CA PRO A 155 14.40 6.75 0.71
C PRO A 155 15.46 5.76 1.21
N GLY A 156 15.16 4.48 1.12
CA GLY A 156 16.03 3.45 1.67
C GLY A 156 15.71 2.07 1.13
N ALA A 157 15.98 1.09 1.94
CA ALA A 157 15.63 -0.29 1.67
C ALA A 157 14.40 -0.70 2.48
N ILE A 158 13.68 -1.68 1.97
CA ILE A 158 12.40 -2.09 2.51
C ILE A 158 12.31 -3.62 2.61
N VAL A 159 11.73 -4.09 3.69
CA VAL A 159 11.22 -5.47 3.79
C VAL A 159 9.71 -5.39 3.69
N THR A 160 9.15 -5.95 2.62
CA THR A 160 7.70 -5.98 2.37
C THR A 160 7.18 -7.39 2.60
N VAL A 161 6.22 -7.54 3.51
CA VAL A 161 5.53 -8.80 3.80
C VAL A 161 4.08 -8.68 3.32
N ILE A 162 3.69 -9.52 2.36
CA ILE A 162 2.36 -9.52 1.75
C ILE A 162 1.64 -10.79 2.18
N TYR A 163 0.67 -10.66 3.06
CA TYR A 163 -0.15 -11.76 3.54
C TYR A 163 -1.24 -12.11 2.51
N LYS A 164 -1.38 -13.40 2.19
CA LYS A 164 -2.52 -13.90 1.43
C LYS A 164 -3.75 -13.98 2.31
N ALA A 165 -4.93 -14.09 1.68
CA ALA A 165 -6.19 -14.17 2.40
C ALA A 165 -6.17 -15.35 3.41
N PRO A 166 -6.31 -15.09 4.71
CA PRO A 166 -6.32 -16.15 5.72
C PRO A 166 -7.63 -16.93 5.68
N LYS A 167 -7.62 -18.15 6.26
CA LYS A 167 -8.83 -18.98 6.38
C LYS A 167 -9.88 -18.32 7.27
N ASP A 168 -9.45 -17.65 8.33
CA ASP A 168 -10.28 -16.90 9.27
C ASP A 168 -9.71 -15.48 9.42
N THR A 169 -10.40 -14.51 8.85
CA THR A 169 -10.00 -13.11 8.89
C THR A 169 -10.15 -12.48 10.27
N ALA A 170 -11.14 -12.89 11.05
CA ALA A 170 -11.36 -12.35 12.40
C ALA A 170 -10.27 -12.83 13.37
N ALA A 171 -9.93 -14.12 13.32
CA ALA A 171 -8.83 -14.68 14.12
C ALA A 171 -7.48 -14.05 13.70
N PHE A 172 -7.25 -13.87 12.39
CA PHE A 172 -6.06 -13.20 11.88
C PHE A 172 -5.93 -11.79 12.44
N GLU A 173 -6.97 -10.93 12.28
CA GLU A 173 -6.94 -9.53 12.72
C GLU A 173 -6.71 -9.42 14.24
N LYS A 174 -7.39 -10.26 15.01
CA LYS A 174 -7.20 -10.28 16.47
C LYS A 174 -5.77 -10.61 16.85
N TYR A 175 -5.21 -11.69 16.29
CA TYR A 175 -3.84 -12.11 16.61
C TYR A 175 -2.82 -11.07 16.13
N TYR A 176 -3.00 -10.57 14.90
CA TYR A 176 -2.16 -9.57 14.28
C TYR A 176 -2.04 -8.31 15.15
N ALA A 177 -3.19 -7.76 15.57
CA ALA A 177 -3.23 -6.55 16.38
C ALA A 177 -2.74 -6.77 17.83
N GLU A 178 -3.16 -7.87 18.48
CA GLU A 178 -2.92 -8.09 19.91
C GLU A 178 -1.55 -8.73 20.22
N LYS A 179 -0.96 -9.45 19.26
CA LYS A 179 0.26 -10.23 19.47
C LYS A 179 1.37 -9.87 18.50
N HIS A 180 1.10 -9.97 17.20
CA HIS A 180 2.16 -9.81 16.19
C HIS A 180 2.71 -8.38 16.10
N ILE A 181 1.84 -7.37 15.96
CA ILE A 181 2.28 -5.96 15.91
C ILE A 181 3.08 -5.57 17.16
N PRO A 182 2.63 -5.84 18.40
CA PRO A 182 3.45 -5.58 19.60
C PRO A 182 4.81 -6.27 19.58
N LEU A 183 4.89 -7.50 19.05
CA LEU A 183 6.16 -8.22 18.90
C LEU A 183 7.08 -7.53 17.88
N VAL A 184 6.56 -7.11 16.73
CA VAL A 184 7.31 -6.36 15.71
C VAL A 184 7.83 -5.05 16.29
N VAL A 185 6.98 -4.26 16.96
CA VAL A 185 7.36 -2.99 17.59
C VAL A 185 8.46 -3.20 18.65
N ALA A 186 8.31 -4.20 19.50
CA ALA A 186 9.32 -4.53 20.53
C ALA A 186 10.66 -5.00 19.92
N SER A 187 10.65 -5.53 18.71
CA SER A 187 11.86 -5.97 18.01
C SER A 187 12.65 -4.81 17.37
N GLN A 188 12.03 -3.66 17.16
CA GLN A 188 12.55 -2.52 16.41
C GLN A 188 13.97 -2.10 16.84
N PRO A 189 14.33 -1.98 18.16
CA PRO A 189 15.66 -1.56 18.56
C PRO A 189 16.78 -2.52 18.15
N GLN A 190 16.46 -3.81 17.98
CA GLN A 190 17.42 -4.83 17.58
C GLN A 190 17.43 -5.03 16.06
N VAL A 191 16.27 -4.98 15.42
CA VAL A 191 16.11 -5.14 13.97
C VAL A 191 16.57 -3.89 13.21
N GLY A 192 16.31 -2.70 13.76
CA GLY A 192 16.84 -1.43 13.23
C GLY A 192 16.04 -0.84 12.09
N PHE A 193 14.76 -1.22 11.89
CA PHE A 193 13.89 -0.49 10.98
C PHE A 193 13.55 0.89 11.58
N THR A 194 13.39 1.88 10.70
CA THR A 194 13.11 3.27 11.10
C THR A 194 11.63 3.63 11.03
N ARG A 195 10.87 2.93 10.18
CA ARG A 195 9.44 3.13 9.98
C ARG A 195 8.78 1.78 9.69
N ALA A 196 7.55 1.62 10.10
CA ALA A 196 6.69 0.52 9.67
C ALA A 196 5.40 1.08 9.08
N GLU A 197 4.95 0.53 7.96
CA GLU A 197 3.68 0.86 7.34
C GLU A 197 2.82 -0.39 7.21
N LEU A 198 1.55 -0.27 7.63
CA LEU A 198 0.61 -1.38 7.65
C LEU A 198 -0.58 -1.06 6.77
N THR A 199 -0.86 -1.95 5.83
CA THR A 199 -1.89 -1.75 4.82
C THR A 199 -2.85 -2.93 4.81
N ARG A 200 -4.14 -2.67 4.59
CA ARG A 200 -5.17 -3.68 4.35
C ARG A 200 -5.74 -3.53 2.95
N PHE A 201 -5.67 -4.59 2.15
CA PHE A 201 -6.26 -4.62 0.83
C PHE A 201 -7.77 -4.84 0.91
N ASN A 202 -8.54 -3.97 0.27
CA ASN A 202 -10.00 -3.96 0.31
C ASN A 202 -10.61 -4.63 -0.93
N ALA A 203 -10.07 -4.33 -2.11
CA ALA A 203 -10.53 -4.84 -3.40
C ALA A 203 -9.39 -4.80 -4.43
N ASN A 204 -9.52 -5.57 -5.49
CA ASN A 204 -8.76 -5.32 -6.71
C ASN A 204 -9.32 -4.07 -7.42
N LEU A 205 -8.53 -3.45 -8.31
CA LEU A 205 -8.97 -2.26 -9.06
C LEU A 205 -10.20 -2.52 -9.97
N ASP A 206 -10.44 -3.77 -10.33
CA ASP A 206 -11.65 -4.21 -11.06
C ASP A 206 -12.86 -4.48 -10.15
N GLY A 207 -12.74 -4.22 -8.84
CA GLY A 207 -13.77 -4.44 -7.83
C GLY A 207 -13.88 -5.88 -7.32
N SER A 208 -13.13 -6.82 -7.87
CA SER A 208 -13.13 -8.21 -7.39
C SER A 208 -12.44 -8.34 -6.03
N LYS A 209 -12.70 -9.47 -5.34
CA LYS A 209 -12.06 -9.77 -4.05
C LYS A 209 -10.57 -10.04 -4.27
N PRO A 210 -9.67 -9.39 -3.52
CA PRO A 210 -8.24 -9.63 -3.63
C PRO A 210 -7.84 -10.97 -3.01
N ASP A 211 -6.84 -11.61 -3.58
CA ASP A 211 -6.18 -12.79 -3.01
C ASP A 211 -5.10 -12.41 -1.98
N ARG A 212 -4.70 -11.15 -1.97
CA ARG A 212 -3.84 -10.51 -0.96
C ARG A 212 -4.72 -9.84 0.08
N TYR A 213 -4.31 -9.92 1.34
CA TYR A 213 -5.15 -9.46 2.46
C TYR A 213 -4.56 -8.27 3.20
N ARG A 214 -3.28 -8.37 3.58
CA ARG A 214 -2.54 -7.30 4.25
C ARG A 214 -1.12 -7.17 3.69
N GLN A 215 -0.54 -6.01 3.92
CA GLN A 215 0.87 -5.74 3.71
C GLN A 215 1.45 -5.12 4.97
N ALA A 216 2.68 -5.46 5.29
CA ALA A 216 3.51 -4.78 6.27
C ALA A 216 4.84 -4.44 5.61
N GLU A 217 5.26 -3.21 5.75
CA GLU A 217 6.50 -2.68 5.21
C GLU A 217 7.38 -2.17 6.34
N LEU A 218 8.59 -2.66 6.41
CA LEU A 218 9.61 -2.21 7.35
C LEU A 218 10.69 -1.47 6.57
N TYR A 219 10.88 -0.21 6.85
CA TYR A 219 11.81 0.68 6.16
C TYR A 219 13.14 0.74 6.91
N PHE A 220 14.23 0.69 6.15
CA PHE A 220 15.60 0.71 6.67
C PHE A 220 16.43 1.76 5.93
N PRO A 221 17.46 2.32 6.57
CA PRO A 221 18.31 3.32 5.91
C PRO A 221 19.08 2.78 4.69
N SER A 222 19.28 1.47 4.59
CA SER A 222 20.03 0.84 3.50
C SER A 222 19.80 -0.67 3.42
N ILE A 223 20.19 -1.27 2.30
CA ILE A 223 20.21 -2.75 2.12
C ILE A 223 21.11 -3.43 3.16
N ASP A 224 22.22 -2.81 3.55
CA ASP A 224 23.10 -3.39 4.59
C ASP A 224 22.45 -3.35 5.98
N ALA A 225 21.62 -2.32 6.27
CA ALA A 225 20.80 -2.30 7.47
C ALA A 225 19.75 -3.41 7.45
N VAL A 226 19.09 -3.66 6.31
CA VAL A 226 18.18 -4.82 6.13
C VAL A 226 18.91 -6.11 6.43
N LYS A 227 20.06 -6.38 5.79
CA LYS A 227 20.83 -7.63 5.99
C LYS A 227 21.20 -7.83 7.46
N LYS A 228 21.63 -6.77 8.15
CA LYS A 228 21.93 -6.83 9.59
C LYS A 228 20.67 -7.12 10.41
N GLY A 229 19.58 -6.41 10.13
CA GLY A 229 18.32 -6.52 10.85
C GLY A 229 17.70 -7.92 10.76
N ILE A 230 17.60 -8.47 9.54
CA ILE A 230 17.00 -9.80 9.30
C ILE A 230 17.85 -10.94 9.89
N ALA A 231 19.14 -10.72 10.13
CA ALA A 231 20.02 -11.71 10.77
C ALA A 231 19.89 -11.77 12.30
N THR A 232 19.11 -10.85 12.91
CA THR A 232 18.97 -10.79 14.36
C THR A 232 18.05 -11.89 14.92
N PRO A 233 18.30 -12.37 16.15
CA PRO A 233 17.35 -13.26 16.84
C PRO A 233 15.96 -12.65 17.01
N ALA A 234 15.87 -11.31 17.14
CA ALA A 234 14.61 -10.59 17.25
C ALA A 234 13.78 -10.71 15.96
N PHE A 235 14.39 -10.54 14.79
CA PHE A 235 13.71 -10.73 13.50
C PHE A 235 13.29 -12.19 13.30
N LYS A 236 14.17 -13.14 13.68
CA LYS A 236 13.81 -14.56 13.64
C LYS A 236 12.56 -14.84 14.47
N LYS A 237 12.49 -14.30 15.70
CA LYS A 237 11.31 -14.46 16.58
C LYS A 237 10.03 -13.92 15.93
N VAL A 238 10.11 -12.76 15.25
CA VAL A 238 9.00 -12.19 14.47
C VAL A 238 8.59 -13.14 13.32
N GLY A 239 9.56 -13.70 12.62
CA GLY A 239 9.32 -14.65 11.55
C GLY A 239 8.70 -15.96 12.03
N ASP A 240 9.18 -16.52 13.13
CA ASP A 240 8.64 -17.76 13.74
C ASP A 240 7.17 -17.57 14.17
N ASP A 241 6.78 -16.35 14.58
CA ASP A 241 5.41 -16.04 15.01
C ASP A 241 4.38 -16.08 13.83
N LEU A 242 4.83 -15.90 12.58
CA LEU A 242 3.94 -15.89 11.41
C LEU A 242 3.13 -17.18 11.27
N GLY A 243 3.69 -18.32 11.69
CA GLY A 243 3.02 -19.62 11.68
C GLY A 243 1.76 -19.69 12.52
N ASN A 244 1.61 -18.80 13.50
CA ASN A 244 0.47 -18.79 14.42
C ASN A 244 -0.81 -18.19 13.82
N PHE A 245 -0.69 -17.34 12.76
CA PHE A 245 -1.85 -16.61 12.23
C PHE A 245 -1.90 -16.51 10.70
N ALA A 246 -0.77 -16.51 10.00
CA ALA A 246 -0.70 -16.30 8.56
C ALA A 246 -1.10 -17.57 7.76
N SER A 247 -2.28 -18.13 8.05
CA SER A 247 -2.76 -19.43 7.51
C SER A 247 -2.96 -19.45 5.99
N GLY A 248 -3.05 -18.30 5.34
CA GLY A 248 -3.09 -18.15 3.88
C GLY A 248 -1.72 -18.21 3.22
N GLY A 249 -0.65 -18.15 4.01
CA GLY A 249 0.72 -17.95 3.53
C GLY A 249 1.02 -16.48 3.23
N LEU A 250 2.24 -16.22 2.82
CA LEU A 250 2.73 -14.88 2.54
C LEU A 250 3.84 -14.87 1.50
N ASP A 251 4.11 -13.71 0.94
CA ASP A 251 5.33 -13.38 0.20
C ASP A 251 6.11 -12.36 1.03
N ALA A 252 7.42 -12.56 1.18
CA ALA A 252 8.29 -11.64 1.90
C ALA A 252 9.47 -11.24 1.02
N LEU A 253 9.61 -9.94 0.77
CA LEU A 253 10.49 -9.38 -0.24
C LEU A 253 11.44 -8.35 0.36
N ILE A 254 12.60 -8.21 -0.27
CA ILE A 254 13.55 -7.12 -0.01
C ILE A 254 13.60 -6.25 -1.26
N GLY A 255 13.44 -4.95 -1.06
CA GLY A 255 13.48 -3.96 -2.13
C GLY A 255 14.23 -2.70 -1.75
N VAL A 256 14.31 -1.80 -2.71
CA VAL A 256 14.78 -0.43 -2.53
C VAL A 256 13.75 0.52 -3.09
N GLU A 257 13.55 1.62 -2.40
CA GLU A 257 12.76 2.73 -2.93
C GLU A 257 13.53 3.38 -4.07
N THR A 258 12.82 3.71 -5.14
CA THR A 258 13.36 4.37 -6.33
C THR A 258 12.63 5.69 -6.54
N LYS A 259 13.35 6.71 -6.98
CA LYS A 259 12.78 8.01 -7.33
C LYS A 259 12.20 7.98 -8.73
#